data_6de9a444ed04384661beab4ef3026f41
#
_entry.id   6de9a444ed04384661beab4ef3026f41
#
_cell.length_a   1.000
_cell.length_b   1.000
_cell.length_c   1.000
_cell.angle_alpha   90.00
_cell.angle_beta   90.00
_cell.angle_gamma   90.00
#
_symmetry.space_group_name_H-M   'P 1'
#
loop_
_entity.id
_entity.type
_entity.pdbx_description
1 polymer ?
#
loop_
_entity_poly.entity_id
_entity_poly.type
_entity_poly.pdbx_seq_one_letter_code
_entity_poly.pdbx_strand_id
1 'polypeptide(L)'
;MADAENAWLGKAVLLLGLTLPSSLFLTGCGEKLPEVTPEEGTEVVQIAEPAAGELLRTLVTRVTASVEGGGAAQAVEFCSMDAIPLTRLVEAGLDGGLTLKRTSFRYRNPDNAPDEAEELALRYFEDAILSDGEAPPHYVQRVSPEELRYYKPLFVGEFCLQCHGDYESLAPEVRAKLDAKYPGDLATGYRAGDLRGLVRVSVPAALVQE
;
A
#
# COMPACT_ATOMS: atom_id res chain seq x y z
N MET A 1 -88.53 -40.60 -10.05
CA MET A 1 -89.37 -39.52 -10.58
C MET A 1 -88.50 -38.31 -10.81
N ALA A 2 -88.47 -37.90 -12.09
CA ALA A 2 -88.12 -36.62 -12.62
C ALA A 2 -86.73 -36.06 -12.33
N ASP A 3 -85.82 -36.10 -13.27
CA ASP A 3 -85.59 -35.20 -14.40
C ASP A 3 -85.16 -33.77 -13.96
N ALA A 4 -83.95 -33.40 -14.34
CA ALA A 4 -83.70 -32.17 -15.14
C ALA A 4 -82.25 -32.04 -15.49
N GLU A 5 -81.98 -32.07 -16.78
CA GLU A 5 -80.79 -31.59 -17.49
C GLU A 5 -80.53 -30.15 -17.16
N ASN A 6 -79.30 -29.75 -17.15
CA ASN A 6 -78.94 -28.43 -17.71
C ASN A 6 -77.49 -28.35 -18.16
N ALA A 7 -77.36 -28.07 -19.43
CA ALA A 7 -76.17 -27.77 -20.16
C ALA A 7 -75.48 -26.47 -19.67
N TRP A 8 -74.19 -26.47 -19.53
CA TRP A 8 -73.42 -25.27 -19.36
C TRP A 8 -72.37 -25.12 -20.44
N LEU A 9 -72.56 -24.08 -21.17
CA LEU A 9 -71.66 -23.59 -22.22
C LEU A 9 -70.27 -23.27 -21.67
N GLY A 10 -69.31 -23.65 -22.48
CA GLY A 10 -67.89 -23.31 -22.25
C GLY A 10 -67.61 -21.82 -22.36
N LYS A 11 -66.87 -21.32 -21.44
CA LYS A 11 -66.09 -20.09 -21.58
C LYS A 11 -64.60 -20.45 -21.55
N ALA A 12 -64.02 -20.38 -22.73
CA ALA A 12 -62.56 -20.45 -22.86
C ALA A 12 -61.93 -19.20 -22.20
N VAL A 13 -61.18 -19.40 -21.15
CA VAL A 13 -60.32 -18.35 -20.56
C VAL A 13 -58.99 -18.44 -21.24
N LEU A 14 -58.75 -17.43 -22.06
CA LEU A 14 -57.44 -17.20 -22.72
C LEU A 14 -56.47 -16.73 -21.65
N LEU A 15 -55.58 -17.57 -21.13
CA LEU A 15 -54.48 -17.21 -20.28
C LEU A 15 -53.38 -16.61 -21.16
N LEU A 16 -53.29 -15.25 -21.19
CA LEU A 16 -52.12 -14.54 -21.69
C LEU A 16 -50.94 -14.85 -20.77
N GLY A 17 -50.04 -15.69 -21.23
CA GLY A 17 -48.76 -15.95 -20.57
C GLY A 17 -47.89 -14.68 -20.64
N LEU A 18 -47.80 -13.97 -19.54
CA LEU A 18 -46.77 -12.92 -19.35
C LEU A 18 -45.41 -13.59 -19.18
N THR A 19 -44.60 -13.66 -20.23
CA THR A 19 -43.20 -14.04 -20.14
C THR A 19 -42.44 -12.84 -19.57
N LEU A 20 -42.10 -12.93 -18.29
CA LEU A 20 -41.12 -12.04 -17.66
C LEU A 20 -39.75 -12.26 -18.30
N PRO A 21 -39.05 -11.21 -18.76
CA PRO A 21 -37.68 -11.36 -19.21
C PRO A 21 -36.82 -11.79 -18.01
N SER A 22 -36.17 -12.92 -18.11
CA SER A 22 -35.08 -13.35 -17.20
C SER A 22 -34.01 -12.26 -17.23
N SER A 23 -33.94 -11.48 -16.16
CA SER A 23 -32.82 -10.57 -15.92
C SER A 23 -31.56 -11.43 -15.81
N LEU A 24 -30.69 -11.37 -16.83
CA LEU A 24 -29.32 -11.85 -16.76
C LEU A 24 -28.65 -11.05 -15.63
N PHE A 25 -28.51 -11.66 -14.47
CA PHE A 25 -27.53 -11.23 -13.50
C PHE A 25 -26.15 -11.51 -14.13
N LEU A 26 -25.57 -10.47 -14.71
CA LEU A 26 -24.14 -10.44 -14.99
C LEU A 26 -23.42 -10.53 -13.64
N THR A 27 -23.10 -11.75 -13.24
CA THR A 27 -22.08 -11.99 -12.23
C THR A 27 -20.77 -11.46 -12.83
N GLY A 28 -20.41 -10.24 -12.45
CA GLY A 28 -19.09 -9.69 -12.70
C GLY A 28 -18.08 -10.55 -11.94
N CYS A 29 -17.57 -11.61 -12.58
CA CYS A 29 -16.31 -12.18 -12.18
C CYS A 29 -15.29 -11.06 -12.38
N GLY A 30 -14.76 -10.50 -11.29
CA GLY A 30 -13.61 -9.62 -11.36
C GLY A 30 -12.53 -10.38 -12.12
N GLU A 31 -12.14 -9.87 -13.27
CA GLU A 31 -11.09 -10.45 -14.09
C GLU A 31 -9.80 -10.50 -13.26
N LYS A 32 -9.27 -11.70 -13.01
CA LYS A 32 -8.03 -11.85 -12.27
C LYS A 32 -6.92 -11.19 -13.07
N LEU A 33 -6.22 -10.23 -12.47
CA LEU A 33 -5.07 -9.59 -13.11
C LEU A 33 -4.02 -10.65 -13.49
N PRO A 34 -3.36 -10.52 -14.64
CA PRO A 34 -2.27 -11.41 -15.02
C PRO A 34 -1.13 -11.32 -13.99
N GLU A 35 -0.48 -12.43 -13.74
CA GLU A 35 0.69 -12.49 -12.89
C GLU A 35 1.85 -11.73 -13.55
N VAL A 36 2.74 -11.15 -12.73
CA VAL A 36 3.95 -10.49 -13.23
C VAL A 36 4.90 -11.55 -13.76
N THR A 37 5.31 -11.44 -15.03
CA THR A 37 6.31 -12.35 -15.59
C THR A 37 7.71 -12.05 -15.05
N PRO A 38 8.67 -12.99 -15.10
CA PRO A 38 10.05 -12.73 -14.67
C PRO A 38 10.70 -11.57 -15.43
N GLU A 39 10.39 -11.42 -16.71
CA GLU A 39 10.89 -10.36 -17.59
C GLU A 39 10.34 -9.01 -17.16
N GLU A 40 9.02 -8.88 -17.02
CA GLU A 40 8.36 -7.67 -16.50
C GLU A 40 8.90 -7.30 -15.12
N GLY A 41 9.02 -8.28 -14.22
CA GLY A 41 9.58 -8.06 -12.88
C GLY A 41 10.99 -7.49 -12.91
N THR A 42 11.85 -8.00 -13.79
CA THR A 42 13.21 -7.51 -13.99
C THR A 42 13.21 -6.06 -14.46
N GLU A 43 12.38 -5.74 -15.45
CA GLU A 43 12.29 -4.39 -16.02
C GLU A 43 11.73 -3.38 -15.01
N VAL A 44 10.69 -3.76 -14.27
CA VAL A 44 10.16 -2.93 -13.17
C VAL A 44 11.22 -2.64 -12.12
N VAL A 45 12.04 -3.62 -11.75
CA VAL A 45 13.15 -3.42 -10.79
C VAL A 45 14.18 -2.45 -11.34
N GLN A 46 14.56 -2.56 -12.62
CA GLN A 46 15.53 -1.64 -13.24
C GLN A 46 15.03 -0.19 -13.26
N ILE A 47 13.73 0.01 -13.45
CA ILE A 47 13.10 1.34 -13.46
C ILE A 47 12.96 1.89 -12.02
N ALA A 48 12.48 1.07 -11.10
CA ALA A 48 12.01 1.52 -9.80
C ALA A 48 13.09 1.57 -8.70
N GLU A 49 14.08 0.67 -8.72
CA GLU A 49 15.14 0.62 -7.71
C GLU A 49 15.93 1.93 -7.60
N PRO A 50 16.34 2.59 -8.70
CA PRO A 50 16.99 3.90 -8.62
C PRO A 50 16.12 4.97 -7.94
N ALA A 51 14.81 5.00 -8.24
CA ALA A 51 13.86 5.96 -7.68
C ALA A 51 13.66 5.74 -6.17
N ALA A 52 13.48 4.49 -5.74
CA ALA A 52 13.41 4.14 -4.33
C ALA A 52 14.71 4.49 -3.58
N GLY A 53 15.86 4.21 -4.19
CA GLY A 53 17.17 4.54 -3.65
C GLY A 53 17.39 6.05 -3.49
N GLU A 54 16.95 6.84 -4.47
CA GLU A 54 17.04 8.30 -4.41
C GLU A 54 16.19 8.87 -3.26
N LEU A 55 14.94 8.42 -3.12
CA LEU A 55 14.09 8.83 -2.00
C LEU A 55 14.75 8.51 -0.66
N LEU A 56 15.27 7.29 -0.50
CA LEU A 56 15.90 6.88 0.76
C LEU A 56 17.13 7.71 1.09
N ARG A 57 18.04 7.89 0.12
CA ARG A 57 19.25 8.73 0.32
C ARG A 57 18.87 10.14 0.73
N THR A 58 17.91 10.74 0.03
CA THR A 58 17.46 12.10 0.29
C THR A 58 16.87 12.23 1.69
N LEU A 59 15.95 11.34 2.08
CA LEU A 59 15.33 11.35 3.42
C LEU A 59 16.36 11.11 4.53
N VAL A 60 17.21 10.09 4.41
CA VAL A 60 18.22 9.77 5.41
C VAL A 60 19.19 10.92 5.59
N THR A 61 19.70 11.50 4.50
CA THR A 61 20.60 12.66 4.56
C THR A 61 19.96 13.84 5.31
N ARG A 62 18.70 14.13 5.02
CA ARG A 62 18.00 15.27 5.66
C ARG A 62 17.69 15.01 7.13
N VAL A 63 17.28 13.78 7.48
CA VAL A 63 17.05 13.39 8.88
C VAL A 63 18.36 13.43 9.66
N THR A 64 19.44 12.89 9.11
CA THR A 64 20.78 12.91 9.76
C THR A 64 21.23 14.35 10.00
N ALA A 65 21.15 15.23 8.99
CA ALA A 65 21.50 16.63 9.15
C ALA A 65 20.64 17.35 10.20
N SER A 66 19.32 16.99 10.31
CA SER A 66 18.46 17.56 11.35
C SER A 66 18.84 17.09 12.74
N VAL A 67 19.24 15.82 12.90
CA VAL A 67 19.73 15.29 14.18
C VAL A 67 21.07 15.95 14.56
N GLU A 68 22.01 16.08 13.64
CA GLU A 68 23.32 16.72 13.87
C GLU A 68 23.18 18.21 14.21
N GLY A 69 22.22 18.90 13.59
CA GLY A 69 22.00 20.34 13.79
C GLY A 69 21.23 20.70 15.06
N GLY A 70 20.38 19.81 15.57
CA GLY A 70 19.50 20.17 16.70
C GLY A 70 18.93 18.97 17.48
N GLY A 71 19.52 17.80 17.29
CA GLY A 71 19.11 16.59 17.98
C GLY A 71 17.88 15.90 17.41
N ALA A 72 17.54 14.75 17.98
CA ALA A 72 16.45 13.89 17.51
C ALA A 72 15.07 14.60 17.58
N ALA A 73 14.85 15.49 18.56
CA ALA A 73 13.60 16.26 18.67
C ALA A 73 13.39 17.21 17.48
N GLN A 74 14.47 17.82 16.96
CA GLN A 74 14.41 18.64 15.75
C GLN A 74 14.13 17.78 14.50
N ALA A 75 14.68 16.57 14.44
CA ALA A 75 14.39 15.64 13.36
C ALA A 75 12.91 15.22 13.34
N VAL A 76 12.24 15.09 14.50
CA VAL A 76 10.78 14.87 14.55
C VAL A 76 10.02 16.03 13.94
N GLU A 77 10.44 17.28 14.22
CA GLU A 77 9.85 18.49 13.62
C GLU A 77 9.99 18.47 12.09
N PHE A 78 11.22 18.21 11.58
CA PHE A 78 11.47 18.06 10.15
C PHE A 78 10.58 16.96 9.54
N CYS A 79 10.50 15.78 10.15
CA CYS A 79 9.69 14.69 9.63
C CYS A 79 8.21 15.06 9.53
N SER A 80 7.70 15.88 10.48
CA SER A 80 6.29 16.28 10.50
C SER A 80 5.91 17.28 9.40
N MET A 81 6.84 18.13 9.00
CA MET A 81 6.57 19.22 8.05
C MET A 81 7.09 18.93 6.64
N ASP A 82 8.28 18.33 6.54
CA ASP A 82 9.03 18.32 5.28
C ASP A 82 9.14 16.94 4.64
N ALA A 83 8.93 15.84 5.37
CA ALA A 83 9.18 14.50 4.81
C ALA A 83 8.21 14.12 3.67
N ILE A 84 6.94 14.55 3.70
CA ILE A 84 6.00 14.35 2.58
C ILE A 84 6.30 15.31 1.43
N PRO A 85 6.45 16.64 1.65
CA PRO A 85 6.91 17.55 0.60
C PRO A 85 8.19 17.11 -0.09
N LEU A 86 9.17 16.61 0.66
CA LEU A 86 10.43 16.11 0.12
C LEU A 86 10.22 14.85 -0.75
N THR A 87 9.33 13.94 -0.35
CA THR A 87 8.95 12.79 -1.18
C THR A 87 8.38 13.24 -2.52
N ARG A 88 7.46 14.21 -2.50
CA ARG A 88 6.89 14.79 -3.73
C ARG A 88 7.92 15.52 -4.59
N LEU A 89 8.90 16.16 -3.96
CA LEU A 89 9.99 16.85 -4.69
C LEU A 89 10.87 15.82 -5.42
N VAL A 90 11.22 14.71 -4.77
CA VAL A 90 11.95 13.61 -5.42
C VAL A 90 11.12 13.04 -6.56
N GLU A 91 9.84 12.75 -6.32
CA GLU A 91 8.90 12.24 -7.32
C GLU A 91 8.82 13.15 -8.55
N ALA A 92 8.72 14.48 -8.36
CA ALA A 92 8.65 15.46 -9.45
C ALA A 92 9.92 15.51 -10.32
N GLY A 93 11.04 14.99 -9.82
CA GLY A 93 12.29 14.87 -10.57
C GLY A 93 12.44 13.55 -11.33
N LEU A 94 11.48 12.64 -11.21
CA LEU A 94 11.51 11.35 -11.90
C LEU A 94 10.80 11.43 -13.25
N ASP A 95 11.36 10.73 -14.24
CA ASP A 95 10.74 10.57 -15.56
C ASP A 95 9.67 9.46 -15.55
N GLY A 96 8.87 9.40 -16.61
CA GLY A 96 7.96 8.29 -16.88
C GLY A 96 6.70 8.24 -16.01
N GLY A 97 6.41 9.25 -15.19
CA GLY A 97 5.21 9.28 -14.36
C GLY A 97 5.24 8.32 -13.15
N LEU A 98 6.44 8.00 -12.68
CA LEU A 98 6.62 7.23 -11.46
C LEU A 98 6.07 7.98 -10.25
N THR A 99 5.44 7.28 -9.30
CA THR A 99 5.03 7.86 -8.02
C THR A 99 5.64 7.14 -6.84
N LEU A 100 5.89 7.89 -5.76
CA LEU A 100 6.60 7.40 -4.59
C LEU A 100 5.71 7.48 -3.34
N LYS A 101 5.75 6.43 -2.52
CA LYS A 101 5.15 6.43 -1.19
C LYS A 101 5.98 5.59 -0.24
N ARG A 102 6.02 5.99 1.02
CA ARG A 102 6.44 5.11 2.11
C ARG A 102 5.19 4.54 2.76
N THR A 103 5.20 3.26 3.11
CA THR A 103 4.05 2.61 3.73
C THR A 103 4.48 1.70 4.87
N SER A 104 3.63 1.52 5.87
CA SER A 104 3.88 0.66 7.03
C SER A 104 2.59 0.40 7.78
N PHE A 105 2.43 -0.79 8.37
CA PHE A 105 1.37 -1.04 9.35
C PHE A 105 1.50 -0.16 10.60
N ARG A 106 2.74 0.12 10.99
CA ARG A 106 3.06 1.01 12.11
C ARG A 106 3.49 2.37 11.59
N TYR A 107 2.57 3.07 10.92
CA TYR A 107 2.82 4.41 10.39
C TYR A 107 2.88 5.45 11.51
N ARG A 108 3.68 6.50 11.29
CA ARG A 108 3.71 7.70 12.14
C ARG A 108 2.82 8.78 11.55
N ASN A 109 2.99 9.05 10.26
CA ASN A 109 2.11 9.95 9.52
C ASN A 109 0.97 9.11 8.88
N PRO A 110 -0.32 9.46 9.10
CA PRO A 110 -1.46 8.78 8.48
C PRO A 110 -1.40 8.67 6.94
N ASP A 111 -0.75 9.61 6.26
CA ASP A 111 -0.56 9.55 4.80
C ASP A 111 0.27 8.32 4.35
N ASN A 112 0.99 7.71 5.29
CA ASN A 112 1.76 6.50 5.07
C ASN A 112 1.01 5.22 5.49
N ALA A 113 -0.29 5.31 5.83
CA ALA A 113 -1.12 4.13 6.04
C ALA A 113 -1.19 3.32 4.74
N PRO A 114 -1.13 1.97 4.82
CA PRO A 114 -1.17 1.13 3.64
C PRO A 114 -2.56 1.11 2.99
N ASP A 115 -2.60 1.04 1.67
CA ASP A 115 -3.77 0.58 0.93
C ASP A 115 -3.79 -0.97 0.89
N GLU A 116 -4.85 -1.57 0.33
CA GLU A 116 -5.03 -3.02 0.30
C GLU A 116 -3.87 -3.76 -0.40
N ALA A 117 -3.35 -3.23 -1.49
CA ALA A 117 -2.22 -3.82 -2.20
C ALA A 117 -0.90 -3.67 -1.41
N GLU A 118 -0.72 -2.54 -0.73
CA GLU A 118 0.42 -2.30 0.15
C GLU A 118 0.37 -3.19 1.41
N GLU A 119 -0.83 -3.49 1.93
CA GLU A 119 -0.97 -4.47 3.02
C GLU A 119 -0.52 -5.87 2.60
N LEU A 120 -0.90 -6.32 1.40
CA LEU A 120 -0.44 -7.60 0.85
C LEU A 120 1.08 -7.63 0.72
N ALA A 121 1.68 -6.55 0.22
CA ALA A 121 3.13 -6.44 0.10
C ALA A 121 3.83 -6.45 1.48
N LEU A 122 3.30 -5.73 2.47
CA LEU A 122 3.84 -5.74 3.84
C LEU A 122 3.80 -7.15 4.45
N ARG A 123 2.66 -7.86 4.32
CA ARG A 123 2.53 -9.25 4.79
C ARG A 123 3.51 -10.19 4.08
N TYR A 124 3.69 -10.04 2.77
CA TYR A 124 4.67 -10.83 2.01
C TYR A 124 6.07 -10.76 2.63
N PHE A 125 6.52 -9.56 3.02
CA PHE A 125 7.83 -9.39 3.67
C PHE A 125 7.85 -9.93 5.10
N GLU A 126 6.79 -9.72 5.89
CA GLU A 126 6.67 -10.26 7.24
C GLU A 126 6.69 -11.79 7.24
N ASP A 127 5.96 -12.43 6.32
CA ASP A 127 5.91 -13.88 6.18
C ASP A 127 7.26 -14.45 5.75
N ALA A 128 7.97 -13.80 4.82
CA ALA A 128 9.31 -14.22 4.42
C ALA A 128 10.31 -14.14 5.57
N ILE A 129 10.27 -13.06 6.36
CA ILE A 129 11.11 -12.92 7.56
C ILE A 129 10.80 -14.01 8.59
N LEU A 130 9.52 -14.34 8.78
CA LEU A 130 9.10 -15.37 9.75
C LEU A 130 9.50 -16.79 9.30
N SER A 131 9.40 -17.09 8.00
CA SER A 131 9.68 -18.42 7.45
C SER A 131 11.16 -18.66 7.20
N ASP A 132 11.84 -17.69 6.61
CA ASP A 132 13.20 -17.85 6.08
C ASP A 132 14.26 -17.12 6.92
N GLY A 133 13.82 -16.26 7.86
CA GLY A 133 14.68 -15.41 8.68
C GLY A 133 15.25 -14.21 7.95
N GLU A 134 14.92 -14.03 6.67
CA GLU A 134 15.46 -12.97 5.82
C GLU A 134 14.36 -12.45 4.87
N ALA A 135 14.34 -11.14 4.65
CA ALA A 135 13.44 -10.55 3.67
C ALA A 135 14.04 -10.60 2.26
N PRO A 136 13.23 -10.83 1.23
CA PRO A 136 13.67 -10.65 -0.15
C PRO A 136 14.08 -9.18 -0.39
N PRO A 137 14.97 -8.91 -1.37
CA PRO A 137 15.47 -7.55 -1.62
C PRO A 137 14.40 -6.60 -2.14
N HIS A 138 13.36 -7.12 -2.77
CA HIS A 138 12.23 -6.39 -3.31
C HIS A 138 11.03 -7.33 -3.57
N TYR A 139 9.87 -6.72 -3.83
CA TYR A 139 8.68 -7.40 -4.33
C TYR A 139 8.05 -6.57 -5.45
N VAL A 140 7.54 -7.23 -6.50
CA VAL A 140 6.84 -6.60 -7.62
C VAL A 140 5.43 -7.17 -7.69
N GLN A 141 4.44 -6.30 -7.82
CA GLN A 141 3.03 -6.64 -7.87
C GLN A 141 2.32 -5.87 -8.98
N ARG A 142 1.48 -6.54 -9.78
CA ARG A 142 0.53 -5.86 -10.67
C ARG A 142 -0.73 -5.52 -9.87
N VAL A 143 -1.08 -4.25 -9.81
CA VAL A 143 -2.25 -3.77 -9.04
C VAL A 143 -3.42 -3.36 -9.94
N SER A 144 -3.14 -3.05 -11.21
CA SER A 144 -4.15 -2.84 -12.26
C SER A 144 -3.54 -3.21 -13.62
N PRO A 145 -4.34 -3.22 -14.71
CA PRO A 145 -3.80 -3.35 -16.07
C PRO A 145 -2.78 -2.28 -16.42
N GLU A 146 -2.90 -1.09 -15.83
CA GLU A 146 -2.07 0.09 -16.13
C GLU A 146 -0.94 0.33 -15.14
N GLU A 147 -0.90 -0.42 -13.99
CA GLU A 147 0.04 -0.14 -12.91
C GLU A 147 0.69 -1.40 -12.36
N LEU A 148 2.02 -1.38 -12.30
CA LEU A 148 2.83 -2.27 -11.47
C LEU A 148 3.39 -1.49 -10.29
N ARG A 149 3.61 -2.18 -9.18
CA ARG A 149 4.24 -1.61 -7.99
C ARG A 149 5.47 -2.39 -7.60
N TYR A 150 6.54 -1.66 -7.41
CA TYR A 150 7.77 -2.13 -6.81
C TYR A 150 7.79 -1.75 -5.33
N TYR A 151 8.23 -2.67 -4.49
CA TYR A 151 8.34 -2.46 -3.05
C TYR A 151 9.75 -2.80 -2.57
N LYS A 152 10.38 -1.85 -1.89
CA LYS A 152 11.68 -2.01 -1.24
C LYS A 152 11.50 -2.05 0.28
N PRO A 153 11.97 -3.11 0.99
CA PRO A 153 11.88 -3.18 2.44
C PRO A 153 12.82 -2.18 3.10
N LEU A 154 12.34 -1.60 4.20
CA LEU A 154 13.08 -0.70 5.08
C LEU A 154 13.28 -1.37 6.43
N PHE A 155 14.53 -1.42 6.88
CA PHE A 155 14.86 -1.95 8.19
C PHE A 155 15.30 -0.86 9.15
N VAL A 156 14.99 -1.04 10.43
CA VAL A 156 15.39 -0.14 11.49
C VAL A 156 16.87 -0.36 11.79
N GLY A 157 17.68 0.68 11.64
CA GLY A 157 19.07 0.71 12.11
C GLY A 157 19.18 1.29 13.52
N GLU A 158 20.34 1.18 14.14
CA GLU A 158 20.61 1.74 15.48
C GLU A 158 20.30 3.24 15.56
N PHE A 159 20.69 4.00 14.53
CA PHE A 159 20.40 5.44 14.43
C PHE A 159 18.89 5.74 14.49
N CYS A 160 18.05 4.87 13.94
CA CYS A 160 16.61 5.04 13.86
C CYS A 160 15.93 4.92 15.23
N LEU A 161 16.55 4.22 16.18
CA LEU A 161 16.00 3.96 17.51
C LEU A 161 15.85 5.22 18.36
N GLN A 162 16.56 6.31 18.04
CA GLN A 162 16.41 7.60 18.70
C GLN A 162 14.98 8.17 18.61
N CYS A 163 14.19 7.74 17.60
CA CYS A 163 12.82 8.17 17.36
C CYS A 163 11.84 7.01 17.18
N HIS A 164 12.33 5.80 16.95
CA HIS A 164 11.52 4.61 16.67
C HIS A 164 11.71 3.48 17.69
N GLY A 165 12.64 3.64 18.64
CA GLY A 165 12.88 2.68 19.73
C GLY A 165 11.73 2.59 20.72
N ASP A 166 11.97 1.91 21.83
CA ASP A 166 11.02 1.81 22.92
C ASP A 166 10.64 3.21 23.43
N TYR A 167 9.34 3.52 23.44
CA TYR A 167 8.83 4.86 23.74
C TYR A 167 9.33 5.41 25.08
N GLU A 168 9.33 4.56 26.14
CA GLU A 168 9.76 5.00 27.48
C GLU A 168 11.27 5.27 27.56
N SER A 169 12.03 4.69 26.64
CA SER A 169 13.48 4.86 26.53
C SER A 169 13.89 6.06 25.68
N LEU A 170 12.95 6.67 24.94
CA LEU A 170 13.24 7.87 24.15
C LEU A 170 13.53 9.08 25.06
N ALA A 171 14.38 9.99 24.58
CA ALA A 171 14.64 11.24 25.27
C ALA A 171 13.34 12.02 25.51
N PRO A 172 13.16 12.67 26.70
CA PRO A 172 11.91 13.35 27.05
C PRO A 172 11.46 14.39 26.00
N GLU A 173 12.40 15.13 25.42
CA GLU A 173 12.12 16.13 24.37
C GLU A 173 11.65 15.49 23.05
N VAL A 174 12.11 14.26 22.74
CA VAL A 174 11.63 13.49 21.59
C VAL A 174 10.20 13.03 21.81
N ARG A 175 9.89 12.47 22.97
CA ARG A 175 8.54 12.05 23.35
C ARG A 175 7.55 13.23 23.27
N ALA A 176 7.90 14.35 23.89
CA ALA A 176 7.07 15.55 23.87
C ALA A 176 6.78 16.06 22.43
N LYS A 177 7.77 15.95 21.54
CA LYS A 177 7.56 16.28 20.12
C LYS A 177 6.70 15.27 19.39
N LEU A 178 6.89 13.97 19.64
CA LEU A 178 6.06 12.91 19.06
C LEU A 178 4.60 13.07 19.47
N ASP A 179 4.32 13.26 20.75
CA ASP A 179 2.95 13.45 21.28
C ASP A 179 2.27 14.67 20.66
N ALA A 180 3.03 15.77 20.51
CA ALA A 180 2.48 17.01 19.95
C ALA A 180 2.21 16.94 18.44
N LYS A 181 3.09 16.22 17.68
CA LYS A 181 3.03 16.20 16.20
C LYS A 181 2.28 14.98 15.66
N TYR A 182 2.25 13.87 16.40
CA TYR A 182 1.71 12.60 15.99
C TYR A 182 0.90 11.92 17.10
N PRO A 183 -0.25 12.47 17.47
CA PRO A 183 -1.06 11.94 18.59
C PRO A 183 -1.54 10.50 18.39
N GLY A 184 -1.45 9.99 17.15
CA GLY A 184 -1.75 8.59 16.80
C GLY A 184 -0.53 7.81 16.34
N ASP A 185 0.68 8.14 16.82
CA ASP A 185 1.94 7.49 16.41
C ASP A 185 1.93 5.98 16.72
N LEU A 186 2.09 5.16 15.70
CA LEU A 186 2.24 3.71 15.81
C LEU A 186 3.71 3.25 15.64
N ALA A 187 4.63 4.20 15.40
CA ALA A 187 5.99 3.90 14.93
C ALA A 187 7.06 3.95 16.02
N THR A 188 6.73 3.51 17.24
CA THR A 188 7.68 3.33 18.34
C THR A 188 7.78 1.86 18.76
N GLY A 189 8.74 1.48 19.64
CA GLY A 189 8.92 0.12 20.12
C GLY A 189 9.54 -0.83 19.08
N TYR A 190 10.34 -0.31 18.17
CA TYR A 190 11.15 -1.10 17.23
C TYR A 190 12.51 -1.46 17.84
N ARG A 191 13.10 -2.52 17.30
CA ARG A 191 14.49 -2.93 17.53
C ARG A 191 15.30 -2.81 16.24
N ALA A 192 16.60 -2.74 16.35
CA ALA A 192 17.46 -2.81 15.16
C ALA A 192 17.25 -4.14 14.43
N GLY A 193 17.12 -4.05 13.12
CA GLY A 193 16.79 -5.18 12.25
C GLY A 193 15.30 -5.40 12.00
N ASP A 194 14.39 -4.77 12.75
CA ASP A 194 12.95 -4.90 12.50
C ASP A 194 12.56 -4.29 11.16
N LEU A 195 11.58 -4.89 10.48
CA LEU A 195 10.96 -4.30 9.29
C LEU A 195 10.20 -3.05 9.69
N ARG A 196 10.66 -1.88 9.22
CA ARG A 196 10.02 -0.58 9.48
C ARG A 196 8.83 -0.33 8.57
N GLY A 197 8.86 -0.86 7.38
CA GLY A 197 7.89 -0.65 6.32
C GLY A 197 8.52 -0.78 4.95
N LEU A 198 7.87 -0.20 3.93
CA LEU A 198 8.30 -0.30 2.54
C LEU A 198 8.41 1.10 1.90
N VAL A 199 9.30 1.23 0.92
CA VAL A 199 9.17 2.25 -0.14
C VAL A 199 8.44 1.59 -1.30
N ARG A 200 7.31 2.17 -1.69
CA ARG A 200 6.57 1.82 -2.91
C ARG A 200 6.97 2.78 -4.03
N VAL A 201 7.21 2.21 -5.20
CA VAL A 201 7.29 2.93 -6.47
C VAL A 201 6.17 2.40 -7.36
N SER A 202 5.23 3.25 -7.76
CA SER A 202 4.26 2.90 -8.81
C SER A 202 4.88 3.16 -10.16
N VAL A 203 4.80 2.16 -11.02
CA VAL A 203 5.36 2.14 -12.38
C VAL A 203 4.20 1.99 -13.36
N PRO A 204 3.95 2.98 -14.25
CA PRO A 204 3.00 2.81 -15.32
C PRO A 204 3.37 1.59 -16.19
N ALA A 205 2.40 0.71 -16.46
CA ALA A 205 2.64 -0.50 -17.25
C ALA A 205 3.16 -0.19 -18.67
N ALA A 206 2.83 1.00 -19.20
CA ALA A 206 3.33 1.47 -20.49
C ALA A 206 4.86 1.68 -20.55
N LEU A 207 5.55 1.70 -19.41
CA LEU A 207 7.01 1.78 -19.36
C LEU A 207 7.69 0.40 -19.40
N VAL A 208 6.92 -0.66 -19.21
CA VAL A 208 7.39 -2.04 -19.17
C VAL A 208 7.04 -2.68 -20.52
N GLN A 209 8.04 -3.16 -21.24
CA GLN A 209 7.84 -3.75 -22.56
C GLN A 209 7.37 -5.20 -22.41
N GLU A 210 6.44 -5.63 -23.30
CA GLU A 210 6.01 -7.02 -23.40
C GLU A 210 7.08 -7.90 -24.09
#